data_e2c58684e8d7be876f7b498a97efb6fe
#
_entry.id   e2c58684e8d7be876f7b498a97efb6fe
#
_cell.length_a   1.000
_cell.length_b   1.000
_cell.length_c   1.000
_cell.angle_alpha   90.00
_cell.angle_beta   90.00
_cell.angle_gamma   90.00
#
_symmetry.space_group_name_H-M   'P 1'
#
loop_
_entity.id
_entity.type
_entity.pdbx_description
1 polymer ?
#
loop_
_entity_poly.entity_id
_entity_poly.type
_entity_poly.pdbx_seq_one_letter_code
_entity_poly.pdbx_strand_id
1 'polypeptide(L)'
;MAESRKPVISVHDLAKNYGELKVLRKIDMDIYKGEVVSVIGPSGSGKSTFLRCLNYLEELTSGEIDIGGVSLKGIDEDKHNKKLNEKAAKVIRKNVGMVFQQFNLWPHKTVLENVMECPVQVKKANKEETKKKAMELLARVGMDGKADAYSTQLSGGQQQRVAIARTLAMEPEVILFDEPTSALDPEFVGEVLNVMKDLAQAGMTMIKS
;
A
#
# COMPACT_ATOMS: atom_id res chain seq x y z
N MET A 1 -25.30 14.52 -18.83
CA MET A 1 -25.00 13.08 -18.75
C MET A 1 -23.79 12.97 -17.86
N ALA A 2 -23.90 12.30 -16.71
CA ALA A 2 -22.74 12.07 -15.86
C ALA A 2 -21.79 11.14 -16.62
N GLU A 3 -20.57 11.58 -16.93
CA GLU A 3 -19.52 10.69 -17.38
C GLU A 3 -19.38 9.56 -16.34
N SER A 4 -19.56 8.33 -16.77
CA SER A 4 -19.36 7.16 -15.91
C SER A 4 -17.89 7.12 -15.53
N ARG A 5 -17.55 7.63 -14.35
CA ARG A 5 -16.18 7.54 -13.81
C ARG A 5 -15.79 6.07 -13.78
N LYS A 6 -14.70 5.70 -14.45
CA LYS A 6 -14.16 4.35 -14.35
C LYS A 6 -13.49 4.17 -12.97
N PRO A 7 -13.79 3.10 -12.22
CA PRO A 7 -13.13 2.83 -10.96
C PRO A 7 -11.62 2.57 -11.18
N VAL A 8 -10.80 2.96 -10.22
CA VAL A 8 -9.36 2.65 -10.18
C VAL A 8 -9.16 1.22 -9.68
N ILE A 9 -10.01 0.79 -8.75
CA ILE A 9 -10.09 -0.59 -8.26
C ILE A 9 -11.54 -1.05 -8.37
N SER A 10 -11.75 -2.23 -8.94
CA SER A 10 -13.02 -2.93 -8.94
C SER A 10 -12.84 -4.33 -8.39
N VAL A 11 -13.68 -4.71 -7.45
CA VAL A 11 -13.66 -6.01 -6.76
C VAL A 11 -14.99 -6.66 -6.95
N HIS A 12 -15.00 -7.90 -7.45
CA HIS A 12 -16.21 -8.68 -7.71
C HIS A 12 -16.15 -10.06 -7.07
N ASP A 13 -17.16 -10.40 -6.29
CA ASP A 13 -17.33 -11.71 -5.63
C ASP A 13 -16.07 -12.22 -4.93
N LEU A 14 -15.21 -11.31 -4.44
CA LEU A 14 -13.93 -11.67 -3.81
C LEU A 14 -14.14 -12.55 -2.59
N ALA A 15 -13.55 -13.74 -2.62
CA ALA A 15 -13.49 -14.63 -1.48
C ALA A 15 -12.05 -15.08 -1.19
N LYS A 16 -11.75 -15.26 0.11
CA LYS A 16 -10.49 -15.83 0.59
C LYS A 16 -10.76 -16.84 1.68
N ASN A 17 -10.30 -18.07 1.46
CA ASN A 17 -10.36 -19.15 2.43
C ASN A 17 -8.94 -19.61 2.80
N TYR A 18 -8.76 -20.04 4.04
CA TYR A 18 -7.58 -20.77 4.53
C TYR A 18 -8.06 -22.14 4.99
N GLY A 19 -7.98 -23.13 4.09
CA GLY A 19 -8.64 -24.43 4.30
C GLY A 19 -10.15 -24.25 4.48
N GLU A 20 -10.70 -24.73 5.58
CA GLU A 20 -12.14 -24.62 5.90
C GLU A 20 -12.54 -23.21 6.41
N LEU A 21 -11.57 -22.38 6.81
CA LEU A 21 -11.84 -21.06 7.38
C LEU A 21 -12.12 -20.04 6.26
N LYS A 22 -13.36 -19.58 6.15
CA LYS A 22 -13.80 -18.54 5.21
C LYS A 22 -13.57 -17.15 5.82
N VAL A 23 -12.51 -16.47 5.41
CA VAL A 23 -12.11 -15.14 5.95
C VAL A 23 -12.78 -14.01 5.17
N LEU A 24 -12.74 -14.03 3.84
CA LEU A 24 -13.49 -13.08 3.00
C LEU A 24 -14.61 -13.82 2.30
N ARG A 25 -15.80 -13.20 2.27
CA ARG A 25 -17.02 -13.84 1.73
C ARG A 25 -17.72 -12.89 0.78
N LYS A 26 -17.49 -13.07 -0.54
CA LYS A 26 -18.17 -12.31 -1.60
C LYS A 26 -18.16 -10.79 -1.38
N ILE A 27 -16.98 -10.19 -1.44
CA ILE A 27 -16.86 -8.74 -1.36
C ILE A 27 -16.98 -8.16 -2.76
N ASP A 28 -17.89 -7.18 -2.90
CA ASP A 28 -18.06 -6.36 -4.08
C ASP A 28 -17.79 -4.90 -3.71
N MET A 29 -16.94 -4.22 -4.48
CA MET A 29 -16.56 -2.82 -4.19
C MET A 29 -15.93 -2.16 -5.40
N ASP A 30 -16.33 -0.92 -5.67
CA ASP A 30 -15.67 -0.03 -6.62
C ASP A 30 -15.05 1.16 -5.89
N ILE A 31 -13.81 1.51 -6.24
CA ILE A 31 -13.07 2.62 -5.66
C ILE A 31 -12.63 3.54 -6.78
N TYR A 32 -12.92 4.83 -6.63
CA TYR A 32 -12.64 5.85 -7.63
C TYR A 32 -11.44 6.71 -7.23
N LYS A 33 -10.83 7.33 -8.22
CA LYS A 33 -9.66 8.19 -8.01
C LYS A 33 -9.95 9.30 -7.00
N GLY A 34 -9.06 9.44 -6.02
CA GLY A 34 -9.15 10.45 -4.95
C GLY A 34 -10.01 10.03 -3.76
N GLU A 35 -10.61 8.84 -3.77
CA GLU A 35 -11.38 8.35 -2.63
C GLU A 35 -10.48 7.86 -1.50
N VAL A 36 -10.95 8.07 -0.27
CA VAL A 36 -10.37 7.51 0.95
C VAL A 36 -11.35 6.53 1.56
N VAL A 37 -11.06 5.25 1.41
CA VAL A 37 -11.91 4.17 1.91
C VAL A 37 -11.37 3.65 3.23
N SER A 38 -12.23 3.54 4.25
CA SER A 38 -11.89 2.93 5.54
C SER A 38 -12.58 1.58 5.70
N VAL A 39 -11.78 0.52 5.87
CA VAL A 39 -12.26 -0.83 6.15
C VAL A 39 -12.36 -1.00 7.66
N ILE A 40 -13.57 -1.12 8.20
CA ILE A 40 -13.84 -1.17 9.63
C ILE A 40 -14.27 -2.58 10.03
N GLY A 41 -13.84 -3.03 11.19
CA GLY A 41 -14.22 -4.32 11.77
C GLY A 41 -13.32 -4.72 12.92
N PRO A 42 -13.73 -5.70 13.74
CA PRO A 42 -12.92 -6.20 14.87
C PRO A 42 -11.61 -6.82 14.40
N SER A 43 -10.69 -7.08 15.35
CA SER A 43 -9.47 -7.84 15.05
C SER A 43 -9.85 -9.23 14.51
N GLY A 44 -9.12 -9.71 13.52
CA GLY A 44 -9.39 -11.00 12.87
C GLY A 44 -10.55 -11.01 11.86
N SER A 45 -11.22 -9.87 11.59
CA SER A 45 -12.32 -9.81 10.61
C SER A 45 -11.89 -9.87 9.13
N GLY A 46 -10.60 -9.99 8.85
CA GLY A 46 -10.09 -10.11 7.48
C GLY A 46 -9.66 -8.80 6.82
N LYS A 47 -9.62 -7.66 7.54
CA LYS A 47 -9.20 -6.35 6.98
C LYS A 47 -7.83 -6.41 6.29
N SER A 48 -6.81 -6.88 7.01
CA SER A 48 -5.46 -7.04 6.45
C SER A 48 -5.43 -8.04 5.30
N THR A 49 -6.21 -9.13 5.39
CA THR A 49 -6.33 -10.11 4.31
C THR A 49 -6.90 -9.47 3.05
N PHE A 50 -7.95 -8.64 3.18
CA PHE A 50 -8.51 -7.89 2.06
C PHE A 50 -7.47 -6.99 1.39
N LEU A 51 -6.77 -6.15 2.17
CA LEU A 51 -5.71 -5.28 1.63
C LEU A 51 -4.59 -6.07 0.94
N ARG A 52 -4.20 -7.21 1.51
CA ARG A 52 -3.17 -8.09 0.94
C ARG A 52 -3.63 -8.77 -0.34
N CYS A 53 -4.92 -9.08 -0.49
CA CYS A 53 -5.47 -9.56 -1.76
C CYS A 53 -5.38 -8.48 -2.85
N LEU A 54 -5.69 -7.21 -2.54
CA LEU A 54 -5.57 -6.11 -3.50
C LEU A 54 -4.15 -5.94 -4.07
N ASN A 55 -3.11 -6.23 -3.28
CA ASN A 55 -1.72 -6.16 -3.72
C ASN A 55 -1.13 -7.54 -4.09
N TYR A 56 -1.97 -8.56 -4.17
CA TYR A 56 -1.58 -9.97 -4.42
C TYR A 56 -0.44 -10.45 -3.51
N LEU A 57 -0.44 -10.03 -2.24
CA LEU A 57 0.36 -10.62 -1.18
C LEU A 57 -0.33 -11.86 -0.59
N GLU A 58 -1.64 -11.95 -0.80
CA GLU A 58 -2.48 -13.13 -0.57
C GLU A 58 -3.20 -13.51 -1.85
N GLU A 59 -3.22 -14.80 -2.17
CA GLU A 59 -3.94 -15.34 -3.32
C GLU A 59 -5.45 -15.31 -3.05
N LEU A 60 -6.24 -14.92 -4.06
CA LEU A 60 -7.70 -15.02 -4.00
C LEU A 60 -8.13 -16.47 -4.15
N THR A 61 -9.12 -16.90 -3.37
CA THR A 61 -9.75 -18.21 -3.55
C THR A 61 -10.68 -18.17 -4.75
N SER A 62 -11.61 -17.19 -4.80
CA SER A 62 -12.50 -16.96 -5.94
C SER A 62 -12.79 -15.47 -6.13
N GLY A 63 -13.45 -15.12 -7.21
CA GLY A 63 -13.76 -13.75 -7.59
C GLY A 63 -12.65 -13.08 -8.39
N GLU A 64 -12.81 -11.79 -8.62
CA GLU A 64 -11.91 -10.99 -9.46
C GLU A 64 -11.61 -9.64 -8.81
N ILE A 65 -10.37 -9.16 -8.99
CA ILE A 65 -9.96 -7.79 -8.66
C ILE A 65 -9.36 -7.18 -9.94
N ASP A 66 -9.90 -6.06 -10.39
CA ASP A 66 -9.29 -5.23 -11.45
C ASP A 66 -8.69 -3.97 -10.84
N ILE A 67 -7.44 -3.69 -11.18
CA ILE A 67 -6.74 -2.47 -10.76
C ILE A 67 -6.13 -1.82 -11.99
N GLY A 68 -6.69 -0.69 -12.40
CA GLY A 68 -6.22 0.05 -13.57
C GLY A 68 -6.27 -0.74 -14.88
N GLY A 69 -7.17 -1.71 -15.01
CA GLY A 69 -7.28 -2.60 -16.16
C GLY A 69 -6.40 -3.85 -16.10
N VAL A 70 -5.79 -4.13 -14.95
CA VAL A 70 -5.01 -5.35 -14.69
C VAL A 70 -5.76 -6.23 -13.71
N SER A 71 -6.20 -7.41 -14.15
CA SER A 71 -7.05 -8.30 -13.37
C SER A 71 -6.29 -9.40 -12.65
N LEU A 72 -6.73 -9.70 -11.42
CA LEU A 72 -6.38 -10.87 -10.61
C LEU A 72 -7.63 -11.74 -10.47
N LYS A 73 -7.51 -13.06 -10.63
CA LYS A 73 -8.63 -14.00 -10.59
C LYS A 73 -8.43 -15.09 -9.54
N GLY A 74 -9.53 -15.62 -9.01
CA GLY A 74 -9.51 -16.71 -8.05
C GLY A 74 -8.77 -17.95 -8.57
N ILE A 75 -8.00 -18.60 -7.70
CA ILE A 75 -7.18 -19.76 -8.06
C ILE A 75 -7.96 -21.07 -8.05
N ASP A 76 -9.07 -21.14 -7.29
CA ASP A 76 -9.94 -22.32 -7.24
C ASP A 76 -10.77 -22.50 -8.53
N GLU A 77 -10.99 -21.39 -9.26
CA GLU A 77 -11.72 -21.41 -10.53
C GLU A 77 -10.86 -22.01 -11.66
N ASP A 78 -9.58 -21.68 -11.69
CA ASP A 78 -8.60 -22.24 -12.62
C ASP A 78 -7.20 -22.10 -12.04
N LYS A 79 -6.50 -23.24 -11.87
CA LYS A 79 -5.10 -23.27 -11.38
C LYS A 79 -4.12 -22.49 -12.28
N HIS A 80 -4.46 -22.28 -13.54
CA HIS A 80 -3.68 -21.46 -14.45
C HIS A 80 -3.66 -19.99 -14.04
N ASN A 81 -4.69 -19.52 -13.34
CA ASN A 81 -4.80 -18.15 -12.84
C ASN A 81 -3.63 -17.77 -11.93
N LYS A 82 -3.08 -18.69 -11.15
CA LYS A 82 -1.91 -18.41 -10.29
C LYS A 82 -0.75 -17.80 -11.08
N LYS A 83 -0.37 -18.42 -12.21
CA LYS A 83 0.73 -17.93 -13.06
C LYS A 83 0.41 -16.60 -13.74
N LEU A 84 -0.84 -16.40 -14.12
CA LEU A 84 -1.30 -15.13 -14.69
C LEU A 84 -1.30 -14.01 -13.63
N ASN A 85 -1.79 -14.31 -12.44
CA ASN A 85 -1.81 -13.38 -11.31
C ASN A 85 -0.40 -12.96 -10.88
N GLU A 86 0.59 -13.86 -10.87
CA GLU A 86 1.98 -13.54 -10.58
C GLU A 86 2.56 -12.51 -11.56
N LYS A 87 2.17 -12.58 -12.84
CA LYS A 87 2.56 -11.58 -13.85
C LYS A 87 1.82 -10.26 -13.62
N ALA A 88 0.52 -10.31 -13.39
CA ALA A 88 -0.32 -9.16 -13.11
C ALA A 88 0.15 -8.42 -11.83
N ALA A 89 0.49 -9.16 -10.77
CA ALA A 89 0.99 -8.61 -9.51
C ALA A 89 2.26 -7.76 -9.68
N LYS A 90 3.14 -8.11 -10.62
CA LYS A 90 4.34 -7.28 -10.91
C LYS A 90 3.97 -5.90 -11.46
N VAL A 91 2.88 -5.79 -12.19
CA VAL A 91 2.37 -4.52 -12.71
C VAL A 91 1.64 -3.76 -11.60
N ILE A 92 0.73 -4.43 -10.89
CA ILE A 92 -0.06 -3.86 -9.80
C ILE A 92 0.86 -3.26 -8.73
N ARG A 93 1.88 -4.00 -8.25
CA ARG A 93 2.81 -3.54 -7.21
C ARG A 93 3.69 -2.35 -7.60
N LYS A 94 3.73 -1.96 -8.87
CA LYS A 94 4.36 -0.70 -9.29
C LYS A 94 3.45 0.50 -9.08
N ASN A 95 2.14 0.29 -9.14
CA ASN A 95 1.12 1.33 -9.12
C ASN A 95 0.33 1.38 -7.80
N VAL A 96 0.38 0.29 -7.01
CA VAL A 96 -0.27 0.18 -5.71
C VAL A 96 0.81 0.08 -4.63
N GLY A 97 0.93 1.11 -3.83
CA GLY A 97 1.80 1.13 -2.66
C GLY A 97 1.15 0.48 -1.45
N MET A 98 1.95 -0.09 -0.56
CA MET A 98 1.45 -0.62 0.70
C MET A 98 2.32 -0.17 1.87
N VAL A 99 1.68 0.35 2.90
CA VAL A 99 2.26 0.72 4.18
C VAL A 99 1.78 -0.28 5.21
N PHE A 100 2.70 -0.97 5.85
CA PHE A 100 2.44 -2.05 6.80
C PHE A 100 2.45 -1.55 8.24
N GLN A 101 1.80 -2.29 9.13
CA GLN A 101 1.87 -2.09 10.57
C GLN A 101 3.31 -2.14 11.12
N GLN A 102 4.14 -3.03 10.60
CA GLN A 102 5.53 -3.28 11.02
C GLN A 102 6.53 -2.49 10.16
N PHE A 103 6.31 -1.29 9.78
CA PHE A 103 7.17 -0.38 9.01
C PHE A 103 8.01 -1.03 7.88
N ASN A 104 8.62 -2.19 8.10
CA ASN A 104 9.42 -3.00 7.17
C ASN A 104 10.57 -2.22 6.51
N LEU A 105 11.23 -1.33 7.27
CA LEU A 105 12.41 -0.63 6.79
C LEU A 105 13.62 -1.57 6.79
N TRP A 106 14.52 -1.39 5.82
CA TRP A 106 15.80 -2.11 5.79
C TRP A 106 16.72 -1.58 6.88
N PRO A 107 17.09 -2.39 7.89
CA PRO A 107 17.84 -1.90 9.05
C PRO A 107 19.29 -1.52 8.73
N HIS A 108 19.86 -2.08 7.66
CA HIS A 108 21.21 -1.82 7.17
C HIS A 108 21.30 -0.64 6.19
N LYS A 109 20.20 0.07 5.95
CA LYS A 109 20.11 1.23 5.07
C LYS A 109 19.75 2.48 5.88
N THR A 110 20.25 3.63 5.45
CA THR A 110 19.84 4.91 5.99
C THR A 110 18.38 5.22 5.59
N VAL A 111 17.81 6.24 6.20
CA VAL A 111 16.46 6.75 5.87
C VAL A 111 16.39 7.11 4.39
N LEU A 112 17.35 7.87 3.89
CA LEU A 112 17.40 8.27 2.48
C LEU A 112 17.52 7.05 1.56
N GLU A 113 18.40 6.11 1.86
CA GLU A 113 18.57 4.88 1.08
C GLU A 113 17.31 4.02 1.08
N ASN A 114 16.58 3.94 2.20
CA ASN A 114 15.29 3.26 2.26
C ASN A 114 14.28 3.84 1.27
N VAL A 115 14.23 5.17 1.14
CA VAL A 115 13.29 5.83 0.21
C VAL A 115 13.73 5.67 -1.24
N MET A 116 15.04 5.70 -1.51
CA MET A 116 15.59 5.63 -2.87
C MET A 116 15.60 4.23 -3.47
N GLU A 117 15.62 3.17 -2.66
CA GLU A 117 15.89 1.80 -3.11
C GLU A 117 14.95 1.34 -4.22
N CYS A 118 13.64 1.41 -3.98
CA CYS A 118 12.68 0.91 -4.95
C CYS A 118 12.67 1.70 -6.28
N PRO A 119 12.68 3.03 -6.30
CA PRO A 119 12.80 3.77 -7.56
C PRO A 119 14.04 3.41 -8.36
N VAL A 120 15.21 3.30 -7.71
CA VAL A 120 16.47 2.98 -8.39
C VAL A 120 16.49 1.54 -8.87
N GLN A 121 16.10 0.57 -8.02
CA GLN A 121 16.22 -0.85 -8.37
C GLN A 121 15.10 -1.34 -9.29
N VAL A 122 13.86 -0.91 -9.06
CA VAL A 122 12.68 -1.41 -9.77
C VAL A 122 12.36 -0.58 -11.01
N LYS A 123 12.35 0.76 -10.87
CA LYS A 123 12.05 1.67 -11.99
C LYS A 123 13.29 2.02 -12.82
N LYS A 124 14.50 1.65 -12.35
CA LYS A 124 15.79 2.03 -12.97
C LYS A 124 15.95 3.54 -13.12
N ALA A 125 15.37 4.30 -12.16
CA ALA A 125 15.42 5.76 -12.16
C ALA A 125 16.85 6.27 -11.94
N ASN A 126 17.14 7.47 -12.43
CA ASN A 126 18.42 8.14 -12.22
C ASN A 126 18.65 8.38 -10.72
N LYS A 127 19.83 8.06 -10.21
CA LYS A 127 20.13 8.08 -8.77
C LYS A 127 20.11 9.50 -8.21
N GLU A 128 20.64 10.48 -8.93
CA GLU A 128 20.69 11.88 -8.46
C GLU A 128 19.30 12.54 -8.44
N GLU A 129 18.50 12.31 -9.48
CA GLU A 129 17.11 12.77 -9.52
C GLU A 129 16.27 12.10 -8.43
N THR A 130 16.48 10.79 -8.21
CA THR A 130 15.81 10.03 -7.15
C THR A 130 16.19 10.56 -5.77
N LYS A 131 17.46 10.92 -5.54
CA LYS A 131 17.92 11.51 -4.28
C LYS A 131 17.21 12.83 -3.99
N LYS A 132 17.15 13.73 -4.99
CA LYS A 132 16.44 15.01 -4.83
C LYS A 132 14.96 14.78 -4.45
N LYS A 133 14.28 13.93 -5.19
CA LYS A 133 12.88 13.59 -4.94
C LYS A 133 12.66 12.90 -3.59
N ALA A 134 13.56 12.02 -3.19
CA ALA A 134 13.53 11.37 -1.88
C ALA A 134 13.66 12.39 -0.74
N MET A 135 14.54 13.37 -0.86
CA MET A 135 14.67 14.46 0.12
C MET A 135 13.40 15.33 0.21
N GLU A 136 12.77 15.64 -0.93
CA GLU A 136 11.48 16.37 -0.97
C GLU A 136 10.37 15.56 -0.25
N LEU A 137 10.32 14.24 -0.46
CA LEU A 137 9.37 13.35 0.21
C LEU A 137 9.65 13.23 1.71
N LEU A 138 10.93 13.14 2.10
CA LEU A 138 11.31 13.13 3.51
C LEU A 138 10.96 14.45 4.20
N ALA A 139 11.16 15.59 3.56
CA ALA A 139 10.72 16.88 4.08
C ALA A 139 9.20 16.94 4.26
N ARG A 140 8.43 16.40 3.31
CA ARG A 140 6.96 16.32 3.39
C ARG A 140 6.46 15.53 4.60
N VAL A 141 7.22 14.53 5.05
CA VAL A 141 6.88 13.73 6.24
C VAL A 141 7.67 14.17 7.49
N GLY A 142 8.41 15.29 7.43
CA GLY A 142 9.20 15.83 8.54
C GLY A 142 10.37 14.96 8.94
N MET A 143 11.03 14.31 7.98
CA MET A 143 12.15 13.38 8.20
C MET A 143 13.43 13.73 7.44
N ASP A 144 13.51 14.88 6.79
CA ASP A 144 14.68 15.36 6.05
C ASP A 144 15.92 15.54 6.93
N GLY A 145 15.74 16.05 8.16
CA GLY A 145 16.82 16.17 9.15
C GLY A 145 17.36 14.82 9.69
N LYS A 146 16.77 13.68 9.28
CA LYS A 146 17.18 12.32 9.67
C LYS A 146 17.59 11.47 8.47
N ALA A 147 17.87 12.09 7.31
CA ALA A 147 18.17 11.39 6.06
C ALA A 147 19.31 10.36 6.16
N ASP A 148 20.35 10.68 6.95
CA ASP A 148 21.54 9.85 7.14
C ASP A 148 21.44 8.90 8.34
N ALA A 149 20.35 8.96 9.13
CA ALA A 149 20.12 8.06 10.26
C ALA A 149 19.70 6.66 9.76
N TYR A 150 20.01 5.63 10.54
CA TYR A 150 19.51 4.27 10.31
C TYR A 150 18.12 4.09 10.95
N SER A 151 17.32 3.17 10.40
CA SER A 151 15.95 2.93 10.91
C SER A 151 15.90 2.51 12.38
N THR A 152 16.94 1.84 12.87
CA THR A 152 17.09 1.43 14.28
C THR A 152 17.27 2.59 15.25
N GLN A 153 17.61 3.78 14.76
CA GLN A 153 17.79 5.01 15.54
C GLN A 153 16.50 5.87 15.59
N LEU A 154 15.41 5.38 15.00
CA LEU A 154 14.14 6.09 14.87
C LEU A 154 13.09 5.57 15.83
N SER A 155 12.21 6.46 16.33
CA SER A 155 10.97 6.04 16.99
C SER A 155 10.03 5.34 16.03
N GLY A 156 9.03 4.60 16.53
CA GLY A 156 8.02 3.93 15.71
C GLY A 156 7.30 4.89 14.76
N GLY A 157 6.87 6.06 15.25
CA GLY A 157 6.23 7.09 14.42
C GLY A 157 7.14 7.65 13.34
N GLN A 158 8.44 7.83 13.63
CA GLN A 158 9.44 8.23 12.64
C GLN A 158 9.63 7.14 11.59
N GLN A 159 9.75 5.87 11.98
CA GLN A 159 9.86 4.75 11.05
C GLN A 159 8.63 4.66 10.13
N GLN A 160 7.44 4.86 10.66
CA GLN A 160 6.21 4.83 9.86
C GLN A 160 6.17 5.97 8.84
N ARG A 161 6.56 7.18 9.22
CA ARG A 161 6.66 8.30 8.29
C ARG A 161 7.66 8.05 7.16
N VAL A 162 8.79 7.43 7.47
CA VAL A 162 9.77 7.00 6.45
C VAL A 162 9.17 5.91 5.55
N ALA A 163 8.41 4.94 6.10
CA ALA A 163 7.73 3.92 5.31
C ALA A 163 6.70 4.52 4.34
N ILE A 164 5.99 5.57 4.77
CA ILE A 164 5.09 6.34 3.89
C ILE A 164 5.89 7.03 2.78
N ALA A 165 6.98 7.75 3.11
CA ALA A 165 7.83 8.41 2.12
C ALA A 165 8.42 7.42 1.10
N ARG A 166 8.88 6.25 1.55
CA ARG A 166 9.35 5.16 0.70
C ARG A 166 8.27 4.68 -0.27
N THR A 167 7.04 4.55 0.21
CA THR A 167 5.91 4.15 -0.63
C THR A 167 5.59 5.22 -1.67
N LEU A 168 5.56 6.49 -1.28
CA LEU A 168 5.33 7.64 -2.17
C LEU A 168 6.42 7.79 -3.25
N ALA A 169 7.66 7.39 -2.97
CA ALA A 169 8.77 7.46 -3.93
C ALA A 169 8.52 6.60 -5.18
N MET A 170 7.64 5.61 -5.08
CA MET A 170 7.19 4.81 -6.23
C MET A 170 6.06 5.49 -7.03
N GLU A 171 5.58 6.67 -6.62
CA GLU A 171 4.48 7.40 -7.27
C GLU A 171 3.26 6.50 -7.54
N PRO A 172 2.72 5.86 -6.50
CA PRO A 172 1.60 4.95 -6.67
C PRO A 172 0.31 5.71 -6.99
N GLU A 173 -0.60 5.07 -7.73
CA GLU A 173 -1.96 5.60 -7.96
C GLU A 173 -2.86 5.38 -6.75
N VAL A 174 -2.59 4.32 -5.99
CA VAL A 174 -3.33 3.93 -4.77
C VAL A 174 -2.36 3.55 -3.66
N ILE A 175 -2.66 3.96 -2.43
CA ILE A 175 -1.92 3.52 -1.24
C ILE A 175 -2.84 2.72 -0.31
N LEU A 176 -2.38 1.52 0.05
CA LEU A 176 -3.02 0.65 1.03
C LEU A 176 -2.31 0.84 2.38
N PHE A 177 -3.08 1.09 3.44
CA PHE A 177 -2.58 1.23 4.81
C PHE A 177 -3.11 0.09 5.67
N ASP A 178 -2.26 -0.87 6.02
CA ASP A 178 -2.60 -2.01 6.88
C ASP A 178 -2.27 -1.65 8.33
N GLU A 179 -3.27 -1.21 9.08
CA GLU A 179 -3.19 -0.78 10.49
C GLU A 179 -1.99 0.16 10.78
N PRO A 180 -1.86 1.30 10.10
CA PRO A 180 -0.63 2.11 10.06
C PRO A 180 -0.24 2.73 11.40
N THR A 181 -1.14 2.73 12.40
CA THR A 181 -0.91 3.35 13.71
C THR A 181 -0.98 2.36 14.88
N SER A 182 -1.35 1.10 14.65
CA SER A 182 -1.60 0.14 15.74
C SER A 182 -0.34 -0.30 16.49
N ALA A 183 0.85 -0.17 15.88
CA ALA A 183 2.14 -0.46 16.50
C ALA A 183 2.84 0.78 17.09
N LEU A 184 2.14 1.92 17.18
CA LEU A 184 2.69 3.19 17.64
C LEU A 184 2.25 3.51 19.06
N ASP A 185 3.16 4.17 19.80
CA ASP A 185 2.79 4.82 21.04
C ASP A 185 1.77 5.95 20.77
N PRO A 186 0.78 6.17 21.66
CA PRO A 186 -0.29 7.14 21.46
C PRO A 186 0.18 8.56 21.08
N GLU A 187 1.32 8.98 21.60
CA GLU A 187 1.91 10.31 21.31
C GLU A 187 2.34 10.49 19.84
N PHE A 188 2.68 9.41 19.12
CA PHE A 188 3.12 9.46 17.71
C PHE A 188 2.01 9.20 16.70
N VAL A 189 0.83 8.74 17.13
CA VAL A 189 -0.30 8.45 16.25
C VAL A 189 -0.72 9.70 15.48
N GLY A 190 -0.80 10.85 16.16
CA GLY A 190 -1.22 12.12 15.56
C GLY A 190 -0.33 12.55 14.38
N GLU A 191 0.98 12.36 14.48
CA GLU A 191 1.93 12.72 13.41
C GLU A 191 1.70 11.92 12.13
N VAL A 192 1.47 10.61 12.27
CA VAL A 192 1.19 9.71 11.12
C VAL A 192 -0.16 10.02 10.49
N LEU A 193 -1.19 10.25 11.32
CA LEU A 193 -2.53 10.62 10.83
C LEU A 193 -2.52 11.98 10.10
N ASN A 194 -1.71 12.95 10.53
CA ASN A 194 -1.56 14.22 9.83
C ASN A 194 -0.97 14.02 8.43
N VAL A 195 0.10 13.22 8.29
CA VAL A 195 0.65 12.87 6.98
C VAL A 195 -0.40 12.21 6.08
N MET A 196 -1.18 11.26 6.60
CA MET A 196 -2.26 10.61 5.84
C MET A 196 -3.35 11.62 5.43
N LYS A 197 -3.71 12.56 6.31
CA LYS A 197 -4.68 13.62 6.01
C LYS A 197 -4.18 14.53 4.89
N ASP A 198 -2.91 14.92 4.91
CA ASP A 198 -2.31 15.75 3.87
C ASP A 198 -2.30 15.03 2.51
N LEU A 199 -2.05 13.72 2.50
CA LEU A 199 -2.15 12.90 1.29
C LEU A 199 -3.59 12.84 0.76
N ALA A 200 -4.57 12.68 1.63
CA ALA A 200 -5.99 12.71 1.26
C ALA A 200 -6.38 14.05 0.63
N GLN A 201 -5.99 15.16 1.26
CA GLN A 201 -6.25 16.51 0.75
C GLN A 201 -5.56 16.78 -0.60
N ALA A 202 -4.42 16.14 -0.84
CA ALA A 202 -3.72 16.18 -2.14
C ALA A 202 -4.38 15.29 -3.21
N GLY A 203 -5.50 14.63 -2.92
CA GLY A 203 -6.25 13.80 -3.87
C GLY A 203 -5.69 12.39 -4.06
N MET A 204 -4.87 11.88 -3.14
CA MET A 204 -4.37 10.50 -3.17
C MET A 204 -5.52 9.51 -2.92
N THR A 205 -5.62 8.48 -3.76
CA THR A 205 -6.54 7.37 -3.52
C THR A 205 -5.98 6.46 -2.44
N MET A 206 -6.74 6.20 -1.39
CA MET A 206 -6.25 5.45 -0.23
C MET A 206 -7.29 4.47 0.30
N ILE A 207 -6.82 3.29 0.73
CA ILE A 207 -7.62 2.31 1.46
C ILE A 207 -6.89 2.03 2.77
N LYS A 208 -7.58 2.16 3.91
CA LYS A 208 -6.99 1.91 5.23
C LYS A 208 -7.84 0.96 6.05
N SER A 209 -7.21 0.15 6.86
CA SER A 209 -7.82 -0.67 7.90
C SER A 209 -7.54 -0.10 9.29
#